data_6aefa47414b42279089f4cc12fc2e554
#
_entry.id   6aefa47414b42279089f4cc12fc2e554
#
_cell.length_a   1.000
_cell.length_b   1.000
_cell.length_c   1.000
_cell.angle_alpha   90.00
_cell.angle_beta   90.00
_cell.angle_gamma   90.00
#
_symmetry.space_group_name_H-M   'P 1'
#
loop_
_entity.id
_entity.type
_entity.pdbx_description
1 polymer ?
#
loop_
_entity_poly.entity_id
_entity_poly.type
_entity_poly.pdbx_seq_one_letter_code
_entity_poly.pdbx_strand_id
1 'polypeptide(L)'
;MKIARIGEKNIIMSAPDQRNNYFAWPSVKRLQDGRIAVGASGFRLRHICPFGKAVMMTSEDDGQTYSLPAPVIDTCLDDRDCGIATFGERGVMVTSFNNTVNFQRKHALPEEIAHLDSISPDEEARDLGATFRLSYDGGKTFGPLYKSPITSPHGPIELKDGSLMWLGRTFSCENSRMESDAVKAYRVNTTDGSMEYLGEIENITVDGNKALSCEPYAIELDDGTILAHIRVQYYPIKLFTLYQSKSVDGGKTWTKPKRILPMSGGAPAHLLKHSSGLLVCSYGFRGDPMGSAPFGIRVMFSRDNGENWSASEDIYVNDFSLDLGYPSTVELEDGSLLTVFYAHLEPDAPAVILQQKWRIENDEI
;
A
#
# COMPACT_ATOMS: atom_id res chain seq x y z
N MET A 1 0.71 25.15 2.55
CA MET A 1 -0.07 24.69 1.40
C MET A 1 -1.40 24.17 1.90
N LYS A 2 -2.46 24.39 1.15
CA LYS A 2 -3.82 23.94 1.43
C LYS A 2 -4.29 23.01 0.31
N ILE A 3 -5.35 22.27 0.58
CA ILE A 3 -6.03 21.48 -0.43
C ILE A 3 -7.49 21.90 -0.56
N ALA A 4 -8.05 21.80 -1.78
CA ALA A 4 -9.48 21.87 -2.01
C ALA A 4 -9.98 20.51 -2.47
N ARG A 5 -10.98 19.96 -1.76
CA ARG A 5 -11.69 18.76 -2.19
C ARG A 5 -12.58 19.08 -3.38
N ILE A 6 -12.65 18.19 -4.36
CA ILE A 6 -13.48 18.33 -5.55
C ILE A 6 -14.59 17.28 -5.46
N GLY A 7 -15.82 17.76 -5.30
CA GLY A 7 -16.97 16.87 -5.09
C GLY A 7 -16.94 16.12 -3.77
N GLU A 8 -17.88 15.22 -3.61
CA GLU A 8 -17.97 14.33 -2.46
C GLU A 8 -17.12 13.07 -2.67
N LYS A 9 -16.67 12.48 -1.55
CA LYS A 9 -16.07 11.15 -1.59
C LYS A 9 -17.10 10.13 -2.05
N ASN A 10 -16.67 9.14 -2.79
CA ASN A 10 -17.59 8.07 -3.24
C ASN A 10 -16.96 6.68 -3.07
N ILE A 11 -17.85 5.69 -2.91
CA ILE A 11 -17.48 4.28 -2.88
C ILE A 11 -17.17 3.84 -4.30
N ILE A 12 -16.01 3.22 -4.49
CA ILE A 12 -15.60 2.69 -5.79
C ILE A 12 -15.47 1.17 -5.82
N MET A 13 -15.32 0.53 -4.65
CA MET A 13 -15.28 -0.92 -4.57
C MET A 13 -16.01 -1.39 -3.31
N SER A 14 -17.09 -2.15 -3.50
CA SER A 14 -17.90 -2.77 -2.47
C SER A 14 -18.70 -3.93 -3.07
N ALA A 15 -19.30 -4.76 -2.21
CA ALA A 15 -20.19 -5.86 -2.61
C ALA A 15 -21.36 -5.97 -1.60
N PRO A 16 -22.26 -4.96 -1.53
CA PRO A 16 -23.26 -4.85 -0.45
C PRO A 16 -24.22 -6.04 -0.38
N ASP A 17 -24.50 -6.70 -1.52
CA ASP A 17 -25.40 -7.83 -1.60
C ASP A 17 -24.71 -9.18 -1.35
N GLN A 18 -23.41 -9.17 -1.06
CA GLN A 18 -22.64 -10.37 -0.80
C GLN A 18 -22.28 -10.46 0.68
N ARG A 19 -22.17 -11.68 1.19
CA ARG A 19 -21.65 -11.93 2.54
C ARG A 19 -20.20 -11.49 2.69
N ASN A 20 -19.37 -11.75 1.67
CA ASN A 20 -17.96 -11.38 1.61
C ASN A 20 -17.83 -9.98 1.03
N ASN A 21 -18.13 -8.97 1.82
CA ASN A 21 -18.27 -7.57 1.39
C ASN A 21 -17.25 -6.60 2.02
N TYR A 22 -16.21 -7.11 2.67
CA TYR A 22 -15.13 -6.29 3.22
C TYR A 22 -13.99 -6.15 2.20
N PHE A 23 -13.59 -4.90 1.92
CA PHE A 23 -12.50 -4.52 1.00
C PHE A 23 -11.56 -3.55 1.70
N ALA A 24 -10.23 -3.78 1.58
CA ALA A 24 -9.23 -2.97 2.26
C ALA A 24 -7.88 -2.93 1.53
N TRP A 25 -6.99 -2.08 2.03
CA TRP A 25 -5.59 -1.92 1.61
C TRP A 25 -5.43 -1.66 0.13
N PRO A 26 -6.02 -0.56 -0.40
CA PRO A 26 -5.96 -0.28 -1.82
C PRO A 26 -4.63 0.29 -2.26
N SER A 27 -4.36 0.11 -3.55
CA SER A 27 -3.36 0.85 -4.31
C SER A 27 -3.98 1.37 -5.60
N VAL A 28 -3.55 2.54 -6.07
CA VAL A 28 -3.97 3.11 -7.35
C VAL A 28 -2.76 3.44 -8.21
N LYS A 29 -2.88 3.20 -9.50
CA LYS A 29 -1.85 3.51 -10.49
C LYS A 29 -2.48 3.97 -11.80
N ARG A 30 -1.89 5.00 -12.43
CA ARG A 30 -2.18 5.31 -13.84
C ARG A 30 -1.37 4.35 -14.70
N LEU A 31 -2.06 3.64 -15.59
CA LEU A 31 -1.44 2.75 -16.57
C LEU A 31 -0.89 3.56 -17.74
N GLN A 32 0.01 2.96 -18.54
CA GLN A 32 0.63 3.63 -19.68
C GLN A 32 -0.38 3.99 -20.78
N ASP A 33 -1.52 3.32 -20.86
CA ASP A 33 -2.61 3.64 -21.78
C ASP A 33 -3.59 4.70 -21.27
N GLY A 34 -3.28 5.34 -20.14
CA GLY A 34 -4.07 6.41 -19.52
C GLY A 34 -5.14 5.93 -18.54
N ARG A 35 -5.51 4.65 -18.55
CA ARG A 35 -6.46 4.10 -17.57
C ARG A 35 -5.95 4.20 -16.14
N ILE A 36 -6.87 4.30 -15.19
CA ILE A 36 -6.56 4.19 -13.77
C ILE A 36 -6.86 2.74 -13.34
N ALA A 37 -5.87 2.06 -12.73
CA ALA A 37 -6.07 0.78 -12.09
C ALA A 37 -6.12 0.94 -10.58
N VAL A 38 -7.11 0.32 -9.94
CA VAL A 38 -7.26 0.24 -8.48
C VAL A 38 -7.23 -1.22 -8.06
N GLY A 39 -6.30 -1.55 -7.18
CA GLY A 39 -6.22 -2.86 -6.53
C GLY A 39 -6.63 -2.77 -5.07
N ALA A 40 -7.14 -3.87 -4.54
CA ALA A 40 -7.43 -4.03 -3.11
C ALA A 40 -7.44 -5.50 -2.73
N SER A 41 -7.34 -5.82 -1.44
CA SER A 41 -7.77 -7.11 -0.96
C SER A 41 -9.28 -7.07 -0.72
N GLY A 42 -10.01 -7.94 -1.39
CA GLY A 42 -11.47 -7.90 -1.40
C GLY A 42 -12.15 -9.24 -1.20
N PHE A 43 -13.48 -9.23 -1.23
CA PHE A 43 -14.34 -10.39 -1.00
C PHE A 43 -14.07 -11.10 0.33
N ARG A 44 -13.80 -10.32 1.35
CA ARG A 44 -13.47 -10.74 2.70
C ARG A 44 -14.71 -10.67 3.59
N LEU A 45 -14.71 -11.42 4.68
CA LEU A 45 -15.71 -11.25 5.75
C LEU A 45 -15.28 -10.13 6.74
N ARG A 46 -13.99 -9.98 6.94
CA ARG A 46 -13.37 -9.05 7.90
C ARG A 46 -11.87 -8.90 7.67
N HIS A 47 -11.20 -8.19 8.56
CA HIS A 47 -9.77 -7.85 8.48
C HIS A 47 -8.83 -9.07 8.30
N ILE A 48 -9.04 -10.20 8.98
CA ILE A 48 -8.36 -11.48 8.75
C ILE A 48 -9.40 -12.49 8.29
N CYS A 49 -9.26 -13.02 7.08
CA CYS A 49 -10.30 -13.84 6.47
C CYS A 49 -9.68 -14.76 5.40
N PRO A 50 -9.84 -16.08 5.50
CA PRO A 50 -9.22 -17.02 4.56
C PRO A 50 -9.76 -16.94 3.12
N PHE A 51 -10.80 -16.16 2.88
CA PHE A 51 -11.39 -15.95 1.55
C PHE A 51 -10.90 -14.67 0.86
N GLY A 52 -9.93 -13.95 1.47
CA GLY A 52 -9.39 -12.72 0.90
C GLY A 52 -8.70 -12.94 -0.44
N LYS A 53 -8.93 -12.06 -1.40
CA LYS A 53 -8.36 -12.08 -2.76
C LYS A 53 -7.74 -10.75 -3.10
N ALA A 54 -6.58 -10.75 -3.75
CA ALA A 54 -6.11 -9.53 -4.39
C ALA A 54 -6.89 -9.32 -5.69
N VAL A 55 -7.66 -8.23 -5.74
CA VAL A 55 -8.55 -7.89 -6.86
C VAL A 55 -8.10 -6.59 -7.50
N MET A 56 -8.42 -6.43 -8.78
CA MET A 56 -8.15 -5.20 -9.53
C MET A 56 -9.36 -4.80 -10.36
N MET A 57 -9.59 -3.49 -10.49
CA MET A 57 -10.55 -2.86 -11.40
C MET A 57 -9.88 -1.70 -12.14
N THR A 58 -10.49 -1.26 -13.23
CA THR A 58 -9.95 -0.14 -14.04
C THR A 58 -11.01 0.90 -14.36
N SER A 59 -10.58 2.14 -14.54
CA SER A 59 -11.36 3.26 -15.03
C SER A 59 -10.75 3.80 -16.32
N GLU A 60 -11.59 4.16 -17.30
CA GLU A 60 -11.22 4.77 -18.58
C GLU A 60 -11.58 6.28 -18.63
N ASP A 61 -12.14 6.82 -17.55
CA ASP A 61 -12.74 8.17 -17.49
C ASP A 61 -12.30 8.97 -16.26
N ASP A 62 -11.01 8.83 -15.90
CA ASP A 62 -10.39 9.53 -14.76
C ASP A 62 -11.10 9.30 -13.44
N GLY A 63 -11.54 8.05 -13.20
CA GLY A 63 -12.13 7.64 -11.94
C GLY A 63 -13.62 7.99 -11.78
N GLN A 64 -14.32 8.36 -12.85
CA GLN A 64 -15.76 8.61 -12.79
C GLN A 64 -16.54 7.29 -12.70
N THR A 65 -16.13 6.28 -13.51
CA THR A 65 -16.68 4.94 -13.48
C THR A 65 -15.57 3.88 -13.47
N TYR A 66 -15.90 2.70 -12.98
CA TYR A 66 -14.96 1.58 -12.87
C TYR A 66 -15.59 0.28 -13.37
N SER A 67 -14.74 -0.61 -13.90
CA SER A 67 -15.12 -2.00 -14.11
C SER A 67 -15.45 -2.69 -12.78
N LEU A 68 -16.07 -3.85 -12.83
CA LEU A 68 -16.20 -4.69 -11.63
C LEU A 68 -14.81 -5.18 -11.18
N PRO A 69 -14.58 -5.32 -9.84
CA PRO A 69 -13.34 -5.87 -9.34
C PRO A 69 -13.21 -7.35 -9.73
N ALA A 70 -12.06 -7.70 -10.35
CA ALA A 70 -11.76 -9.06 -10.79
C ALA A 70 -10.56 -9.60 -9.99
N PRO A 71 -10.58 -10.86 -9.53
CA PRO A 71 -9.45 -11.48 -8.86
C PRO A 71 -8.23 -11.58 -9.78
N VAL A 72 -7.07 -11.15 -9.26
CA VAL A 72 -5.75 -11.31 -9.90
C VAL A 72 -4.94 -12.37 -9.17
N ILE A 73 -4.93 -12.34 -7.84
CA ILE A 73 -4.34 -13.38 -7.00
C ILE A 73 -5.45 -13.93 -6.11
N ASP A 74 -5.70 -15.23 -6.23
CA ASP A 74 -6.76 -15.96 -5.53
C ASP A 74 -6.19 -17.35 -5.20
N THR A 75 -5.53 -17.45 -4.05
CA THR A 75 -4.93 -18.69 -3.56
C THR A 75 -5.88 -19.39 -2.58
N CYS A 76 -5.47 -20.51 -2.03
CA CYS A 76 -6.25 -21.16 -0.96
C CYS A 76 -6.13 -20.43 0.39
N LEU A 77 -5.30 -19.39 0.49
CA LEU A 77 -5.01 -18.65 1.71
C LEU A 77 -5.56 -17.21 1.65
N ASP A 78 -5.45 -16.49 2.77
CA ASP A 78 -5.87 -15.09 2.92
C ASP A 78 -4.96 -14.14 2.12
N ASP A 79 -5.24 -13.91 0.83
CA ASP A 79 -4.47 -12.98 0.01
C ASP A 79 -4.75 -11.53 0.40
N ARG A 80 -3.71 -10.87 0.92
CA ARG A 80 -3.78 -9.54 1.55
C ARG A 80 -3.01 -8.52 0.76
N ASP A 81 -3.37 -7.25 0.97
CA ASP A 81 -2.87 -6.11 0.22
C ASP A 81 -3.12 -6.28 -1.29
N CYS A 82 -2.77 -5.32 -2.09
CA CYS A 82 -2.76 -5.43 -3.55
C CYS A 82 -1.94 -4.26 -4.10
N GLY A 83 -0.61 -4.38 -4.07
CA GLY A 83 0.26 -3.39 -4.67
C GLY A 83 0.19 -3.45 -6.19
N ILE A 84 0.25 -2.31 -6.86
CA ILE A 84 0.27 -2.21 -8.31
C ILE A 84 1.48 -1.40 -8.75
N ALA A 85 2.23 -1.93 -9.71
CA ALA A 85 3.27 -1.21 -10.43
C ALA A 85 3.11 -1.35 -11.93
N THR A 86 3.58 -0.36 -12.67
CA THR A 86 3.69 -0.40 -14.13
C THR A 86 5.12 -0.68 -14.55
N PHE A 87 5.33 -1.24 -15.73
CA PHE A 87 6.65 -1.40 -16.34
C PHE A 87 6.56 -1.50 -17.86
N GLY A 88 7.57 -0.97 -18.54
CA GLY A 88 7.61 -0.95 -20.00
C GLY A 88 6.35 -0.28 -20.61
N GLU A 89 5.96 -0.67 -21.81
CA GLU A 89 4.84 -0.03 -22.53
C GLU A 89 3.45 -0.44 -22.03
N ARG A 90 3.29 -1.68 -21.56
CA ARG A 90 1.98 -2.23 -21.16
C ARG A 90 2.06 -3.18 -19.96
N GLY A 91 3.19 -3.20 -19.28
CA GLY A 91 3.41 -4.08 -18.15
C GLY A 91 2.66 -3.62 -16.91
N VAL A 92 2.06 -4.58 -16.20
CA VAL A 92 1.44 -4.37 -14.88
C VAL A 92 1.86 -5.50 -13.96
N MET A 93 2.36 -5.15 -12.79
CA MET A 93 2.65 -6.09 -11.71
C MET A 93 1.65 -5.90 -10.58
N VAL A 94 1.08 -6.99 -10.10
CA VAL A 94 0.21 -7.01 -8.92
C VAL A 94 0.85 -7.88 -7.84
N THR A 95 0.93 -7.35 -6.62
CA THR A 95 1.56 -8.01 -5.47
C THR A 95 0.54 -8.37 -4.40
N SER A 96 0.83 -9.40 -3.61
CA SER A 96 0.04 -9.80 -2.45
C SER A 96 0.93 -10.53 -1.44
N PHE A 97 0.40 -10.81 -0.26
CA PHE A 97 0.96 -11.78 0.68
C PHE A 97 -0.15 -12.49 1.44
N ASN A 98 0.18 -13.62 2.03
CA ASN A 98 -0.76 -14.37 2.86
C ASN A 98 -0.07 -14.95 4.11
N ASN A 99 -0.81 -15.66 4.93
CA ASN A 99 -0.32 -16.25 6.17
C ASN A 99 -0.67 -17.76 6.22
N THR A 100 0.02 -18.50 7.09
CA THR A 100 -0.20 -19.93 7.28
C THR A 100 -1.66 -20.25 7.65
N VAL A 101 -2.11 -21.44 7.32
CA VAL A 101 -3.38 -22.02 7.82
C VAL A 101 -3.45 -21.92 9.34
N ASN A 102 -2.35 -22.23 10.04
CA ASN A 102 -2.30 -22.16 11.51
C ASN A 102 -2.50 -20.72 12.04
N PHE A 103 -1.93 -19.71 11.38
CA PHE A 103 -2.18 -18.31 11.73
C PHE A 103 -3.64 -17.94 11.49
N GLN A 104 -4.19 -18.27 10.34
CA GLN A 104 -5.57 -17.95 9.98
C GLN A 104 -6.57 -18.63 10.93
N ARG A 105 -6.31 -19.87 11.30
CA ARG A 105 -7.14 -20.64 12.26
C ARG A 105 -7.29 -19.96 13.63
N LYS A 106 -6.25 -19.28 14.11
CA LYS A 106 -6.31 -18.52 15.39
C LYS A 106 -7.29 -17.35 15.36
N HIS A 107 -7.66 -16.90 14.17
CA HIS A 107 -8.56 -15.78 13.93
C HIS A 107 -9.86 -16.19 13.24
N ALA A 108 -10.01 -17.46 12.90
CA ALA A 108 -11.12 -17.97 12.11
C ALA A 108 -12.44 -17.98 12.90
N LEU A 109 -13.53 -17.66 12.19
CA LEU A 109 -14.87 -17.94 12.67
C LEU A 109 -15.20 -19.42 12.46
N PRO A 110 -16.18 -19.99 13.21
CA PRO A 110 -16.55 -21.39 13.08
C PRO A 110 -16.83 -21.84 11.64
N GLU A 111 -17.46 -21.01 10.85
CA GLU A 111 -17.79 -21.30 9.45
C GLU A 111 -16.61 -21.30 8.49
N GLU A 112 -15.48 -20.74 8.89
CA GLU A 112 -14.23 -20.70 8.09
C GLU A 112 -13.36 -21.96 8.35
N ILE A 113 -13.59 -22.66 9.45
CA ILE A 113 -12.80 -23.82 9.85
C ILE A 113 -12.85 -24.94 8.81
N ALA A 114 -14.03 -25.21 8.25
CA ALA A 114 -14.17 -26.24 7.22
C ALA A 114 -13.33 -25.95 5.97
N HIS A 115 -13.20 -24.68 5.57
CA HIS A 115 -12.31 -24.28 4.48
C HIS A 115 -10.84 -24.52 4.87
N LEU A 116 -10.42 -24.04 6.03
CA LEU A 116 -9.04 -24.22 6.50
C LEU A 116 -8.66 -25.70 6.69
N ASP A 117 -9.63 -26.56 7.08
CA ASP A 117 -9.44 -28.01 7.21
C ASP A 117 -9.31 -28.70 5.84
N SER A 118 -9.83 -28.12 4.79
CA SER A 118 -9.75 -28.66 3.43
C SER A 118 -8.41 -28.39 2.74
N ILE A 119 -7.61 -27.44 3.24
CA ILE A 119 -6.32 -27.10 2.66
C ILE A 119 -5.29 -28.15 3.03
N SER A 120 -4.73 -28.82 2.04
CA SER A 120 -3.65 -29.78 2.25
C SER A 120 -2.30 -29.09 2.53
N PRO A 121 -1.35 -29.77 3.19
CA PRO A 121 0.00 -29.20 3.39
C PRO A 121 0.71 -28.81 2.09
N ASP A 122 0.47 -29.54 1.00
CA ASP A 122 1.08 -29.26 -0.30
C ASP A 122 0.48 -28.00 -0.93
N GLU A 123 -0.83 -27.76 -0.80
CA GLU A 123 -1.49 -26.54 -1.24
C GLU A 123 -1.02 -25.33 -0.41
N GLU A 124 -0.95 -25.45 0.91
CA GLU A 124 -0.40 -24.41 1.77
C GLU A 124 1.04 -24.07 1.37
N ALA A 125 1.91 -25.07 1.19
CA ALA A 125 3.31 -24.87 0.82
C ALA A 125 3.45 -24.20 -0.56
N ARG A 126 2.59 -24.59 -1.53
CA ARG A 126 2.55 -23.96 -2.87
C ARG A 126 2.18 -22.50 -2.79
N ASP A 127 1.16 -22.15 -2.03
CA ASP A 127 0.51 -20.83 -2.06
C ASP A 127 1.06 -19.87 -1.01
N LEU A 128 1.60 -20.34 0.10
CA LEU A 128 2.11 -19.52 1.20
C LEU A 128 3.24 -18.61 0.76
N GLY A 129 3.13 -17.32 1.09
CA GLY A 129 4.22 -16.35 0.96
C GLY A 129 3.77 -14.96 0.53
N ALA A 130 4.75 -14.09 0.35
CA ALA A 130 4.59 -12.91 -0.48
C ALA A 130 4.68 -13.33 -1.94
N THR A 131 3.77 -12.84 -2.76
CA THR A 131 3.54 -13.30 -4.13
C THR A 131 3.29 -12.13 -5.08
N PHE A 132 3.46 -12.38 -6.37
CA PHE A 132 3.06 -11.42 -7.39
C PHE A 132 2.76 -12.10 -8.72
N ARG A 133 2.05 -11.40 -9.59
CA ARG A 133 1.82 -11.76 -10.99
C ARG A 133 2.18 -10.62 -11.91
N LEU A 134 2.60 -10.97 -13.12
CA LEU A 134 2.94 -10.03 -14.19
C LEU A 134 1.91 -10.12 -15.32
N SER A 135 1.53 -8.98 -15.84
CA SER A 135 0.74 -8.80 -17.06
C SER A 135 1.58 -8.03 -18.08
N TYR A 136 1.42 -8.34 -19.37
CA TYR A 136 2.10 -7.66 -20.49
C TYR A 136 1.10 -7.04 -21.48
N ASP A 137 -0.18 -7.03 -21.12
CA ASP A 137 -1.29 -6.57 -21.96
C ASP A 137 -2.14 -5.47 -21.32
N GLY A 138 -1.55 -4.72 -20.36
CA GLY A 138 -2.23 -3.65 -19.64
C GLY A 138 -3.17 -4.14 -18.55
N GLY A 139 -2.82 -5.27 -17.90
CA GLY A 139 -3.60 -5.83 -16.79
C GLY A 139 -4.85 -6.61 -17.21
N LYS A 140 -4.97 -7.00 -18.50
CA LYS A 140 -6.10 -7.80 -18.99
C LYS A 140 -5.94 -9.28 -18.65
N THR A 141 -4.71 -9.79 -18.78
CA THR A 141 -4.37 -11.17 -18.40
C THR A 141 -3.09 -11.18 -17.56
N PHE A 142 -2.97 -12.15 -16.66
CA PHE A 142 -1.82 -12.29 -15.77
C PHE A 142 -1.16 -13.66 -15.94
N GLY A 143 0.16 -13.67 -15.92
CA GLY A 143 1.00 -14.85 -15.99
C GLY A 143 0.99 -15.69 -14.70
N PRO A 144 1.99 -16.57 -14.52
CA PRO A 144 2.08 -17.43 -13.35
C PRO A 144 2.25 -16.63 -12.05
N LEU A 145 1.99 -17.30 -10.92
CA LEU A 145 2.24 -16.74 -9.59
C LEU A 145 3.72 -16.93 -9.25
N TYR A 146 4.41 -15.82 -8.98
CA TYR A 146 5.79 -15.78 -8.52
C TYR A 146 5.85 -15.57 -7.01
N LYS A 147 6.94 -16.02 -6.37
CA LYS A 147 7.23 -15.78 -4.96
C LYS A 147 8.17 -14.59 -4.79
N SER A 148 7.97 -13.84 -3.71
CA SER A 148 8.82 -12.72 -3.32
C SER A 148 9.44 -12.95 -1.94
N PRO A 149 10.72 -12.58 -1.72
CA PRO A 149 11.33 -12.61 -0.39
C PRO A 149 10.86 -11.48 0.53
N ILE A 150 10.15 -10.49 -0.02
CA ILE A 150 9.71 -9.29 0.70
C ILE A 150 8.25 -8.97 0.39
N THR A 151 7.65 -8.13 1.24
CA THR A 151 6.30 -7.59 1.02
C THR A 151 6.18 -6.13 1.42
N SER A 152 5.36 -5.39 0.68
CA SER A 152 4.85 -4.06 1.02
C SER A 152 3.50 -3.82 0.34
N PRO A 153 2.59 -3.01 0.93
CA PRO A 153 1.21 -2.91 0.47
C PRO A 153 1.06 -2.25 -0.90
N HIS A 154 1.88 -1.23 -1.22
CA HIS A 154 1.76 -0.52 -2.49
C HIS A 154 2.63 -1.11 -3.62
N GLY A 155 3.42 -2.15 -3.31
CA GLY A 155 4.25 -2.85 -4.30
C GLY A 155 5.50 -2.07 -4.74
N PRO A 156 6.09 -2.48 -5.89
CA PRO A 156 7.30 -1.85 -6.43
C PRO A 156 7.04 -0.50 -7.08
N ILE A 157 8.14 0.19 -7.36
CA ILE A 157 8.19 1.41 -8.19
C ILE A 157 8.91 1.12 -9.50
N GLU A 158 8.50 1.79 -10.56
CA GLU A 158 9.25 1.85 -11.82
C GLU A 158 10.29 2.96 -11.73
N LEU A 159 11.54 2.63 -11.99
CA LEU A 159 12.63 3.58 -12.06
C LEU A 159 12.72 4.20 -13.46
N LYS A 160 13.41 5.32 -13.61
CA LYS A 160 13.59 6.02 -14.89
C LYS A 160 14.27 5.19 -15.97
N ASP A 161 15.03 4.18 -15.57
CA ASP A 161 15.65 3.22 -16.50
C ASP A 161 14.68 2.10 -16.95
N GLY A 162 13.42 2.15 -16.50
CA GLY A 162 12.37 1.18 -16.78
C GLY A 162 12.43 -0.09 -15.91
N SER A 163 13.41 -0.21 -15.02
CA SER A 163 13.48 -1.34 -14.09
C SER A 163 12.52 -1.18 -12.93
N LEU A 164 12.05 -2.29 -12.35
CA LEU A 164 11.24 -2.29 -11.15
C LEU A 164 12.13 -2.47 -9.92
N MET A 165 11.99 -1.57 -8.95
CA MET A 165 12.56 -1.71 -7.62
C MET A 165 11.46 -1.90 -6.58
N TRP A 166 11.60 -2.92 -5.73
CA TRP A 166 10.66 -3.19 -4.65
C TRP A 166 11.35 -3.08 -3.30
N LEU A 167 10.83 -2.19 -2.46
CA LEU A 167 11.19 -2.10 -1.06
C LEU A 167 10.13 -2.83 -0.23
N GLY A 168 10.60 -3.67 0.69
CA GLY A 168 9.69 -4.40 1.57
C GLY A 168 10.42 -4.91 2.81
N ARG A 169 9.64 -5.32 3.80
CA ARG A 169 10.17 -6.14 4.89
C ARG A 169 10.29 -7.58 4.42
N THR A 170 11.22 -8.34 4.99
CA THR A 170 11.30 -9.78 4.77
C THR A 170 9.97 -10.43 5.12
N PHE A 171 9.47 -11.27 4.23
CA PHE A 171 8.28 -12.05 4.51
C PHE A 171 8.62 -13.13 5.56
N SER A 172 7.82 -13.20 6.64
CA SER A 172 7.90 -14.22 7.66
C SER A 172 6.51 -14.75 7.96
N CYS A 173 6.30 -16.03 7.70
CA CYS A 173 5.02 -16.69 7.92
C CYS A 173 4.77 -17.07 9.38
N GLU A 174 5.80 -17.22 10.20
CA GLU A 174 5.65 -17.66 11.59
C GLU A 174 5.40 -16.49 12.55
N ASN A 175 5.96 -15.32 12.26
CA ASN A 175 5.85 -14.12 13.09
C ASN A 175 5.47 -12.89 12.26
N SER A 176 4.34 -12.91 11.61
CA SER A 176 3.88 -11.82 10.73
C SER A 176 3.83 -10.42 11.37
N ARG A 177 4.03 -10.31 12.67
CA ARG A 177 3.92 -9.05 13.41
C ARG A 177 5.20 -8.55 14.05
N MET A 178 6.23 -9.36 14.28
CA MET A 178 7.11 -9.05 15.43
C MET A 178 8.60 -9.01 15.19
N GLU A 179 9.13 -9.58 14.13
CA GLU A 179 10.54 -9.42 13.86
C GLU A 179 10.74 -8.19 12.99
N SER A 180 11.21 -7.11 13.60
CA SER A 180 11.69 -5.94 12.89
C SER A 180 12.95 -6.33 12.13
N ASP A 181 12.76 -6.79 10.91
CA ASP A 181 13.85 -6.96 9.99
C ASP A 181 14.09 -5.63 9.24
N ALA A 182 15.29 -5.45 8.72
CA ALA A 182 15.60 -4.30 7.89
C ALA A 182 14.65 -4.24 6.68
N VAL A 183 14.34 -3.04 6.22
CA VAL A 183 13.65 -2.86 4.95
C VAL A 183 14.65 -3.12 3.83
N LYS A 184 14.36 -4.10 2.99
CA LYS A 184 15.23 -4.55 1.91
C LYS A 184 14.76 -4.04 0.56
N ALA A 185 15.72 -3.74 -0.31
CA ALA A 185 15.51 -3.34 -1.70
C ALA A 185 15.87 -4.50 -2.63
N TYR A 186 14.97 -4.78 -3.57
CA TYR A 186 15.18 -5.77 -4.62
C TYR A 186 14.86 -5.18 -5.98
N ARG A 187 15.58 -5.60 -7.00
CA ARG A 187 15.20 -5.42 -8.41
C ARG A 187 14.36 -6.61 -8.84
N VAL A 188 13.25 -6.34 -9.51
CA VAL A 188 12.38 -7.38 -10.08
C VAL A 188 12.69 -7.54 -11.56
N ASN A 189 13.05 -8.75 -11.96
CA ASN A 189 13.17 -9.10 -13.37
C ASN A 189 11.77 -9.39 -13.92
N THR A 190 11.28 -8.52 -14.77
CA THR A 190 9.95 -8.65 -15.36
C THR A 190 9.85 -9.72 -16.45
N THR A 191 10.95 -10.36 -16.86
CA THR A 191 10.93 -11.42 -17.88
C THR A 191 10.64 -12.80 -17.27
N ASP A 192 11.23 -13.10 -16.10
CA ASP A 192 11.17 -14.42 -15.47
C ASP A 192 10.68 -14.40 -14.02
N GLY A 193 10.40 -13.21 -13.46
CA GLY A 193 9.96 -13.03 -12.09
C GLY A 193 11.06 -13.22 -11.03
N SER A 194 12.33 -13.35 -11.44
CA SER A 194 13.44 -13.43 -10.48
C SER A 194 13.66 -12.09 -9.77
N MET A 195 14.22 -12.12 -8.57
CA MET A 195 14.46 -10.95 -7.75
C MET A 195 15.93 -10.88 -7.30
N GLU A 196 16.59 -9.75 -7.61
CA GLU A 196 17.97 -9.47 -7.24
C GLU A 196 18.01 -8.58 -6.00
N TYR A 197 18.69 -9.00 -4.95
CA TYR A 197 18.93 -8.16 -3.77
C TYR A 197 19.86 -6.99 -4.13
N LEU A 198 19.45 -5.78 -3.77
CA LEU A 198 20.21 -4.55 -4.00
C LEU A 198 20.89 -4.07 -2.71
N GLY A 199 20.16 -3.94 -1.63
CA GLY A 199 20.63 -3.40 -0.37
C GLY A 199 19.52 -3.31 0.66
N GLU A 200 19.81 -2.67 1.80
CA GLU A 200 18.83 -2.53 2.88
C GLU A 200 18.94 -1.18 3.61
N ILE A 201 17.82 -0.73 4.13
CA ILE A 201 17.73 0.39 5.08
C ILE A 201 17.95 -0.20 6.46
N GLU A 202 18.89 0.35 7.23
CA GLU A 202 19.22 -0.14 8.56
C GLU A 202 17.99 -0.19 9.50
N ASN A 203 18.03 -1.10 10.47
CA ASN A 203 16.99 -1.21 11.47
C ASN A 203 16.81 0.10 12.25
N ILE A 204 15.57 0.56 12.32
CA ILE A 204 15.22 1.75 13.09
C ILE A 204 15.15 1.38 14.58
N THR A 205 15.85 2.14 15.40
CA THR A 205 15.83 1.97 16.86
C THR A 205 15.16 3.16 17.54
N VAL A 206 14.42 2.86 18.61
CA VAL A 206 13.79 3.83 19.50
C VAL A 206 14.23 3.47 20.92
N ASP A 207 14.83 4.43 21.62
CA ASP A 207 15.38 4.22 22.97
C ASP A 207 16.34 3.00 23.06
N GLY A 208 17.16 2.81 22.00
CA GLY A 208 18.12 1.71 21.91
C GLY A 208 17.54 0.34 21.56
N ASN A 209 16.23 0.22 21.40
CA ASN A 209 15.55 -1.03 21.05
C ASN A 209 15.06 -1.00 19.59
N LYS A 210 15.05 -2.17 18.93
CA LYS A 210 14.48 -2.29 17.58
C LYS A 210 13.01 -1.90 17.57
N ALA A 211 12.63 -1.02 16.65
CA ALA A 211 11.26 -0.72 16.33
C ALA A 211 10.80 -1.58 15.13
N LEU A 212 9.51 -1.87 15.04
CA LEU A 212 8.93 -2.53 13.89
C LEU A 212 8.98 -1.57 12.70
N SER A 213 9.75 -1.90 11.68
CA SER A 213 9.81 -1.22 10.39
C SER A 213 9.05 -2.04 9.35
N CYS A 214 8.04 -1.47 8.71
CA CYS A 214 7.21 -2.18 7.74
C CYS A 214 6.59 -1.22 6.71
N GLU A 215 5.94 -1.79 5.72
CA GLU A 215 5.13 -1.07 4.74
C GLU A 215 5.85 0.14 4.11
N PRO A 216 7.08 -0.04 3.62
CA PRO A 216 7.78 1.03 2.92
C PRO A 216 7.15 1.31 1.57
N TYR A 217 7.30 2.56 1.11
CA TYR A 217 7.09 2.96 -0.27
C TYR A 217 8.12 4.00 -0.68
N ALA A 218 8.44 4.04 -1.97
CA ALA A 218 9.48 4.94 -2.49
C ALA A 218 9.05 5.62 -3.78
N ILE A 219 9.83 6.65 -4.16
CA ILE A 219 9.84 7.25 -5.51
C ILE A 219 11.27 7.56 -5.91
N GLU A 220 11.52 7.61 -7.23
CA GLU A 220 12.75 8.16 -7.78
C GLU A 220 12.57 9.64 -8.10
N LEU A 221 13.47 10.48 -7.59
CA LEU A 221 13.51 11.92 -7.83
C LEU A 221 14.19 12.25 -9.17
N ASP A 222 14.15 13.52 -9.60
CA ASP A 222 14.71 13.93 -10.90
C ASP A 222 16.22 13.71 -11.02
N ASP A 223 16.94 13.83 -9.92
CA ASP A 223 18.40 13.62 -9.84
C ASP A 223 18.81 12.14 -9.70
N GLY A 224 17.83 11.20 -9.75
CA GLY A 224 18.05 9.77 -9.57
C GLY A 224 18.10 9.33 -8.11
N THR A 225 17.94 10.24 -7.15
CA THR A 225 17.80 9.88 -5.73
C THR A 225 16.52 9.11 -5.51
N ILE A 226 16.59 7.99 -4.80
CA ILE A 226 15.41 7.24 -4.36
C ILE A 226 15.05 7.70 -2.96
N LEU A 227 13.85 8.22 -2.80
CA LEU A 227 13.27 8.66 -1.53
C LEU A 227 12.31 7.61 -1.02
N ALA A 228 12.56 7.06 0.16
CA ALA A 228 11.71 6.04 0.80
C ALA A 228 11.07 6.55 2.09
N HIS A 229 9.78 6.27 2.26
CA HIS A 229 9.07 6.41 3.54
C HIS A 229 8.77 5.04 4.12
N ILE A 230 8.89 4.92 5.44
CA ILE A 230 8.78 3.66 6.17
C ILE A 230 7.85 3.86 7.36
N ARG A 231 6.83 3.03 7.46
CA ARG A 231 6.00 2.94 8.68
C ARG A 231 6.83 2.35 9.81
N VAL A 232 6.81 3.01 10.97
CA VAL A 232 7.52 2.57 12.16
C VAL A 232 6.58 2.52 13.35
N GLN A 233 6.61 1.40 14.08
CA GLN A 233 5.85 1.20 15.30
C GLN A 233 6.79 0.77 16.44
N TYR A 234 6.59 1.37 17.61
CA TYR A 234 7.26 0.96 18.84
C TYR A 234 6.25 0.95 19.99
N TYR A 235 5.76 -0.21 20.31
CA TYR A 235 4.62 -0.42 21.22
C TYR A 235 4.83 0.11 22.64
N PRO A 236 6.05 0.00 23.25
CA PRO A 236 6.26 0.45 24.62
C PRO A 236 5.87 1.90 24.89
N ILE A 237 6.02 2.78 23.89
CA ILE A 237 5.64 4.21 24.01
C ILE A 237 4.51 4.58 23.05
N LYS A 238 3.80 3.59 22.50
CA LYS A 238 2.71 3.79 21.51
C LYS A 238 3.13 4.64 20.28
N LEU A 239 4.40 4.57 19.89
CA LEU A 239 4.90 5.26 18.70
C LEU A 239 4.31 4.60 17.47
N PHE A 240 3.74 5.42 16.59
CA PHE A 240 3.23 5.03 15.28
C PHE A 240 3.49 6.19 14.32
N THR A 241 4.48 6.09 13.43
CA THR A 241 4.99 7.24 12.69
C THR A 241 5.64 6.84 11.36
N LEU A 242 6.10 7.83 10.61
CA LEU A 242 6.88 7.66 9.39
C LEU A 242 8.34 8.08 9.60
N TYR A 243 9.22 7.26 9.05
CA TYR A 243 10.63 7.56 8.85
C TYR A 243 10.93 7.67 7.37
N GLN A 244 11.97 8.42 7.04
CA GLN A 244 12.46 8.66 5.69
C GLN A 244 13.91 8.25 5.57
N SER A 245 14.27 7.64 4.43
CA SER A 245 15.65 7.36 4.03
C SER A 245 15.82 7.65 2.54
N LYS A 246 17.06 7.89 2.10
CA LYS A 246 17.40 8.18 0.71
C LYS A 246 18.53 7.27 0.25
N SER A 247 18.50 6.91 -1.04
CA SER A 247 19.60 6.23 -1.74
C SER A 247 19.98 7.01 -3.01
N VAL A 248 21.27 7.15 -3.26
CA VAL A 248 21.81 7.83 -4.46
C VAL A 248 22.52 6.87 -5.42
N ASP A 249 22.47 5.57 -5.14
CA ASP A 249 23.18 4.52 -5.86
C ASP A 249 22.29 3.35 -6.31
N GLY A 250 21.00 3.67 -6.56
CA GLY A 250 20.03 2.69 -7.06
C GLY A 250 19.58 1.67 -6.01
N GLY A 251 19.50 2.06 -4.74
CA GLY A 251 19.00 1.22 -3.65
C GLY A 251 20.06 0.33 -2.98
N LYS A 252 21.34 0.51 -3.30
CA LYS A 252 22.43 -0.31 -2.73
C LYS A 252 22.81 0.15 -1.33
N THR A 253 22.92 1.46 -1.14
CA THR A 253 23.17 2.06 0.19
C THR A 253 22.11 3.11 0.50
N TRP A 254 21.83 3.30 1.79
CA TRP A 254 20.78 4.17 2.26
C TRP A 254 21.26 5.08 3.39
N THR A 255 20.76 6.29 3.40
CA THR A 255 20.99 7.20 4.53
C THR A 255 20.35 6.67 5.81
N LYS A 256 20.89 7.05 6.95
CA LYS A 256 20.28 6.74 8.25
C LYS A 256 18.84 7.26 8.29
N PRO A 257 17.86 6.40 8.62
CA PRO A 257 16.46 6.80 8.65
C PRO A 257 16.20 7.94 9.65
N LYS A 258 15.45 8.95 9.20
CA LYS A 258 15.01 10.09 10.01
C LYS A 258 13.51 10.09 10.18
N ARG A 259 13.01 10.33 11.39
CA ARG A 259 11.58 10.51 11.64
C ARG A 259 11.09 11.83 11.03
N ILE A 260 9.99 11.78 10.28
CA ILE A 260 9.42 12.93 9.57
C ILE A 260 8.04 13.34 10.08
N LEU A 261 7.36 12.50 10.84
CA LEU A 261 6.11 12.82 11.52
C LEU A 261 6.27 12.77 13.04
N PRO A 262 5.43 13.49 13.81
CA PRO A 262 5.37 13.35 15.26
C PRO A 262 4.94 11.93 15.66
N MET A 263 4.72 11.70 16.96
CA MET A 263 4.52 10.36 17.53
C MET A 263 3.26 9.62 17.09
N SER A 264 2.32 10.28 16.44
CA SER A 264 1.07 9.66 16.03
C SER A 264 0.77 9.88 14.55
N GLY A 265 0.24 8.87 13.93
CA GLY A 265 -0.29 8.92 12.58
C GLY A 265 0.75 8.67 11.50
N GLY A 266 0.57 7.82 10.64
CA GLY A 266 1.42 7.58 9.50
C GLY A 266 1.54 6.12 9.16
N ALA A 267 0.55 5.55 8.48
CA ALA A 267 0.75 4.21 8.00
C ALA A 267 -0.29 3.78 6.96
N PRO A 268 0.18 3.05 5.99
CA PRO A 268 1.43 3.32 5.30
C PRO A 268 1.38 4.66 4.59
N ALA A 269 2.52 5.11 4.08
CA ALA A 269 2.58 6.28 3.23
C ALA A 269 2.65 5.89 1.76
N HIS A 270 2.05 6.71 0.91
CA HIS A 270 2.24 6.69 -0.53
C HIS A 270 2.89 8.00 -0.97
N LEU A 271 3.88 7.91 -1.84
CA LEU A 271 4.62 9.04 -2.40
C LEU A 271 4.26 9.22 -3.87
N LEU A 272 4.04 10.47 -4.27
CA LEU A 272 3.82 10.88 -5.64
C LEU A 272 4.64 12.14 -5.93
N LYS A 273 5.24 12.22 -7.11
CA LYS A 273 5.75 13.46 -7.64
C LYS A 273 4.71 14.05 -8.58
N HIS A 274 4.14 15.18 -8.19
CA HIS A 274 3.17 15.94 -8.98
C HIS A 274 3.87 16.65 -10.15
N SER A 275 3.18 16.87 -11.27
CA SER A 275 3.70 17.53 -12.48
C SER A 275 4.26 18.93 -12.21
N SER A 276 3.81 19.62 -11.17
CA SER A 276 4.38 20.89 -10.69
C SER A 276 5.77 20.78 -10.05
N GLY A 277 6.33 19.55 -9.92
CA GLY A 277 7.57 19.27 -9.21
C GLY A 277 7.41 19.07 -7.71
N LEU A 278 6.21 19.24 -7.17
CA LEU A 278 5.93 19.06 -5.74
C LEU A 278 5.89 17.57 -5.38
N LEU A 279 6.51 17.20 -4.28
CA LEU A 279 6.33 15.87 -3.70
C LEU A 279 5.07 15.86 -2.84
N VAL A 280 4.26 14.82 -3.01
CA VAL A 280 3.01 14.59 -2.30
C VAL A 280 3.16 13.30 -1.51
N CYS A 281 2.94 13.35 -0.20
CA CYS A 281 2.91 12.19 0.68
C CYS A 281 1.53 12.06 1.31
N SER A 282 0.75 11.09 0.89
CA SER A 282 -0.51 10.71 1.54
C SER A 282 -0.28 9.57 2.54
N TYR A 283 -0.96 9.61 3.69
CA TYR A 283 -0.79 8.61 4.73
C TYR A 283 -2.05 8.45 5.60
N GLY A 284 -2.20 7.27 6.22
CA GLY A 284 -3.26 7.04 7.19
C GLY A 284 -2.95 7.69 8.53
N PHE A 285 -3.88 8.42 9.10
CA PHE A 285 -3.79 9.01 10.44
C PHE A 285 -4.69 8.24 11.41
N ARG A 286 -4.09 7.65 12.43
CA ARG A 286 -4.78 6.78 13.40
C ARG A 286 -4.92 7.42 14.78
N GLY A 287 -5.21 8.73 14.79
CA GLY A 287 -5.46 9.49 16.02
C GLY A 287 -4.20 9.96 16.73
N ASP A 288 -4.37 10.42 17.93
CA ASP A 288 -3.30 10.84 18.82
C ASP A 288 -2.48 9.65 19.38
N PRO A 289 -1.40 9.86 20.13
CA PRO A 289 -0.62 8.77 20.73
C PRO A 289 -1.41 7.85 21.68
N MET A 290 -2.58 8.29 22.13
CA MET A 290 -3.49 7.49 22.95
C MET A 290 -4.46 6.66 22.11
N GLY A 291 -4.47 6.86 20.78
CA GLY A 291 -5.39 6.20 19.85
C GLY A 291 -6.78 6.82 19.84
N SER A 292 -6.89 8.09 20.24
CA SER A 292 -8.16 8.83 20.25
C SER A 292 -8.41 9.48 18.89
N ALA A 293 -9.68 9.54 18.48
CA ALA A 293 -10.11 10.26 17.29
C ALA A 293 -9.69 11.76 17.32
N PRO A 294 -9.64 12.43 16.19
CA PRO A 294 -10.08 11.95 14.87
C PRO A 294 -9.09 10.99 14.22
N PHE A 295 -9.62 10.11 13.35
CA PHE A 295 -8.86 9.25 12.44
C PHE A 295 -9.04 9.74 11.00
N GLY A 296 -8.15 9.36 10.09
CA GLY A 296 -8.37 9.83 8.71
C GLY A 296 -7.25 9.54 7.73
N ILE A 297 -7.35 10.21 6.60
CA ILE A 297 -6.34 10.25 5.55
C ILE A 297 -5.80 11.66 5.48
N ARG A 298 -4.49 11.79 5.55
CA ARG A 298 -3.78 13.06 5.51
C ARG A 298 -2.80 13.12 4.37
N VAL A 299 -2.47 14.34 3.98
CA VAL A 299 -1.45 14.64 2.96
C VAL A 299 -0.51 15.72 3.47
N MET A 300 0.76 15.61 3.13
CA MET A 300 1.79 16.63 3.32
C MET A 300 2.63 16.77 2.05
N PHE A 301 3.33 17.89 1.92
CA PHE A 301 4.01 18.29 0.69
C PHE A 301 5.46 18.67 0.96
N SER A 302 6.34 18.42 -0.03
CA SER A 302 7.71 18.92 -0.02
C SER A 302 8.06 19.59 -1.34
N ARG A 303 8.76 20.76 -1.26
CA ARG A 303 9.28 21.52 -2.39
C ARG A 303 10.78 21.33 -2.62
N ASP A 304 11.44 20.60 -1.74
CA ASP A 304 12.88 20.49 -1.62
C ASP A 304 13.36 19.03 -1.56
N ASN A 305 12.76 18.19 -2.39
CA ASN A 305 13.13 16.78 -2.53
C ASN A 305 13.08 16.00 -1.19
N GLY A 306 12.09 16.32 -0.34
CA GLY A 306 11.85 15.65 0.93
C GLY A 306 12.77 16.09 2.07
N GLU A 307 13.50 17.22 1.95
CA GLU A 307 14.26 17.75 3.08
C GLU A 307 13.33 18.32 4.16
N ASN A 308 12.28 19.02 3.74
CA ASN A 308 11.25 19.55 4.61
C ASN A 308 9.85 19.17 4.12
N TRP A 309 8.96 18.89 5.06
CA TRP A 309 7.57 18.58 4.80
C TRP A 309 6.64 19.62 5.43
N SER A 310 5.59 19.99 4.72
CA SER A 310 4.57 20.92 5.22
C SER A 310 3.80 20.37 6.40
N ALA A 311 3.02 21.21 7.06
CA ALA A 311 1.91 20.76 7.90
C ALA A 311 0.96 19.89 7.05
N SER A 312 0.30 18.92 7.69
CA SER A 312 -0.61 18.01 7.02
C SER A 312 -2.00 18.60 6.86
N GLU A 313 -2.64 18.25 5.75
CA GLU A 313 -4.03 18.58 5.45
C GLU A 313 -4.88 17.31 5.43
N ASP A 314 -6.14 17.40 5.84
CA ASP A 314 -7.04 16.25 5.93
C ASP A 314 -7.77 16.01 4.59
N ILE A 315 -7.54 14.86 3.95
CA ILE A 315 -8.33 14.40 2.79
C ILE A 315 -9.65 13.79 3.26
N TYR A 316 -9.60 12.99 4.34
CA TYR A 316 -10.77 12.33 4.93
C TYR A 316 -10.62 12.27 6.45
N VAL A 317 -11.73 12.39 7.17
CA VAL A 317 -11.79 12.29 8.63
C VAL A 317 -12.99 11.44 9.06
N ASN A 318 -12.80 10.59 10.05
CA ASN A 318 -13.85 9.98 10.85
C ASN A 318 -13.44 9.92 12.33
N ASP A 319 -14.39 9.62 13.20
CA ASP A 319 -14.21 9.60 14.66
C ASP A 319 -14.59 8.26 15.30
N PHE A 320 -14.95 7.26 14.53
CA PHE A 320 -15.48 6.00 15.06
C PHE A 320 -14.63 4.76 14.74
N SER A 321 -13.76 4.78 13.72
CA SER A 321 -12.95 3.62 13.39
C SER A 321 -11.52 3.99 13.00
N LEU A 322 -10.55 3.34 13.64
CA LEU A 322 -9.12 3.40 13.29
C LEU A 322 -8.73 2.33 12.24
N ASP A 323 -9.66 1.42 11.88
CA ASP A 323 -9.49 0.45 10.79
C ASP A 323 -9.78 1.13 9.46
N LEU A 324 -8.84 1.93 9.03
CA LEU A 324 -8.84 2.72 7.81
C LEU A 324 -7.40 2.98 7.36
N GLY A 325 -7.24 3.49 6.15
CA GLY A 325 -5.94 3.98 5.71
C GLY A 325 -5.52 3.48 4.34
N TYR A 326 -4.22 3.24 4.23
CA TYR A 326 -3.55 2.78 3.01
C TYR A 326 -3.89 3.67 1.81
N PRO A 327 -3.77 5.01 1.97
CA PRO A 327 -4.02 5.89 0.86
C PRO A 327 -3.01 5.67 -0.25
N SER A 328 -3.48 5.70 -1.47
CA SER A 328 -2.67 5.71 -2.67
C SER A 328 -3.19 6.80 -3.60
N THR A 329 -2.32 7.59 -4.21
CA THR A 329 -2.70 8.82 -4.93
C THR A 329 -2.13 8.81 -6.34
N VAL A 330 -2.93 9.21 -7.32
CA VAL A 330 -2.51 9.47 -8.70
C VAL A 330 -2.87 10.89 -9.09
N GLU A 331 -2.10 11.45 -10.02
CA GLU A 331 -2.42 12.70 -10.70
C GLU A 331 -3.33 12.43 -11.90
N LEU A 332 -4.37 13.23 -12.05
CA LEU A 332 -5.30 13.18 -13.17
C LEU A 332 -4.82 14.10 -14.30
N GLU A 333 -5.43 13.98 -15.48
CA GLU A 333 -5.05 14.78 -16.66
C GLU A 333 -5.18 16.28 -16.47
N ASP A 334 -6.13 16.71 -15.64
CA ASP A 334 -6.34 18.12 -15.30
C ASP A 334 -5.40 18.65 -14.20
N GLY A 335 -4.41 17.85 -13.76
CA GLY A 335 -3.49 18.19 -12.67
C GLY A 335 -4.12 18.08 -11.28
N SER A 336 -5.38 17.67 -11.16
CA SER A 336 -5.95 17.33 -9.86
C SER A 336 -5.47 15.95 -9.40
N LEU A 337 -5.69 15.64 -8.15
CA LEU A 337 -5.23 14.42 -7.51
C LEU A 337 -6.43 13.54 -7.12
N LEU A 338 -6.30 12.26 -7.33
CA LEU A 338 -7.26 11.25 -6.90
C LEU A 338 -6.59 10.34 -5.86
N THR A 339 -7.11 10.33 -4.64
CA THR A 339 -6.66 9.45 -3.58
C THR A 339 -7.70 8.37 -3.33
N VAL A 340 -7.27 7.10 -3.40
CA VAL A 340 -8.06 5.95 -2.95
C VAL A 340 -7.60 5.54 -1.56
N PHE A 341 -8.52 5.04 -0.75
CA PHE A 341 -8.26 4.55 0.61
C PHE A 341 -9.39 3.63 1.05
N TYR A 342 -9.19 2.87 2.13
CA TYR A 342 -10.30 2.12 2.71
C TYR A 342 -10.76 2.73 4.03
N ALA A 343 -12.05 2.61 4.31
CA ALA A 343 -12.65 2.98 5.58
C ALA A 343 -13.99 2.27 5.79
N HIS A 344 -14.44 2.23 7.05
CA HIS A 344 -15.82 1.96 7.40
C HIS A 344 -16.64 3.23 7.20
N LEU A 345 -17.89 3.10 6.75
CA LEU A 345 -18.81 4.24 6.61
C LEU A 345 -19.64 4.47 7.89
N GLU A 346 -19.84 3.41 8.65
CA GLU A 346 -20.54 3.38 9.91
C GLU A 346 -19.82 2.42 10.87
N PRO A 347 -20.05 2.48 12.20
CA PRO A 347 -19.27 1.71 13.18
C PRO A 347 -19.21 0.20 12.92
N ASP A 348 -20.29 -0.41 12.50
CA ASP A 348 -20.40 -1.87 12.30
C ASP A 348 -20.48 -2.28 10.82
N ALA A 349 -20.40 -1.32 9.90
CA ALA A 349 -20.40 -1.62 8.47
C ALA A 349 -19.09 -2.25 8.04
N PRO A 350 -19.06 -3.11 7.01
CA PRO A 350 -17.81 -3.59 6.43
C PRO A 350 -17.02 -2.45 5.82
N ALA A 351 -15.68 -2.59 5.79
CA ALA A 351 -14.83 -1.63 5.12
C ALA A 351 -15.04 -1.70 3.60
N VAL A 352 -15.00 -0.53 2.96
CA VAL A 352 -15.12 -0.35 1.51
C VAL A 352 -13.96 0.49 0.99
N ILE A 353 -13.72 0.44 -0.33
CA ILE A 353 -12.77 1.34 -0.96
C ILE A 353 -13.48 2.62 -1.38
N LEU A 354 -12.92 3.72 -0.91
CA LEU A 354 -13.35 5.08 -1.19
C LEU A 354 -12.34 5.78 -2.08
N GLN A 355 -12.80 6.80 -2.78
CA GLN A 355 -11.95 7.79 -3.42
C GLN A 355 -12.37 9.20 -3.06
N GLN A 356 -11.37 10.11 -3.06
CA GLN A 356 -11.57 11.55 -2.99
C GLN A 356 -10.73 12.24 -4.04
N LYS A 357 -11.37 13.03 -4.91
CA LYS A 357 -10.69 13.95 -5.83
C LYS A 357 -10.41 15.26 -5.11
N TRP A 358 -9.23 15.82 -5.31
CA TRP A 358 -8.82 17.08 -4.69
C TRP A 358 -7.72 17.78 -5.51
N ARG A 359 -7.46 19.03 -5.22
CA ARG A 359 -6.37 19.80 -5.84
C ARG A 359 -5.56 20.54 -4.78
N ILE A 360 -4.32 20.83 -5.14
CA ILE A 360 -3.45 21.67 -4.36
C ILE A 360 -3.87 23.13 -4.60
N GLU A 361 -4.14 23.85 -3.52
CA GLU A 361 -4.34 25.29 -3.59
C GLU A 361 -2.97 25.96 -3.46
N ASN A 362 -2.64 26.78 -4.44
CA ASN A 362 -1.49 27.66 -4.32
C ASN A 362 -1.81 28.67 -3.21
N ASP A 363 -0.94 28.79 -2.22
CA ASP A 363 -0.94 29.97 -1.37
C ASP A 363 -0.70 31.15 -2.29
N GLU A 364 -1.70 32.01 -2.47
CA GLU A 364 -1.48 33.32 -3.09
C GLU A 364 -0.40 34.01 -2.27
N ILE A 365 0.72 34.31 -2.92
CA ILE A 365 1.83 35.08 -2.37
C ILE A 365 1.41 36.50 -2.14
#